data_1b346667dbe3471bf10f9da18e3d148e
#
_entry.id   1b346667dbe3471bf10f9da18e3d148e
#
_cell.length_a   1.000
_cell.length_b   1.000
_cell.length_c   1.000
_cell.angle_alpha   90.00
_cell.angle_beta   90.00
_cell.angle_gamma   90.00
#
_symmetry.space_group_name_H-M   'P 1'
#
loop_
_entity.id
_entity.type
_entity.pdbx_description
1 polymer ?
#
loop_
_entity_poly.entity_id
_entity_poly.type
_entity_poly.pdbx_seq_one_letter_code
_entity_poly.pdbx_strand_id
1 'polypeptide(L)'
;VNSSANSHTVLNLELEFTDEQKGKYASINQIEDFSVEINATQSLNSQNKTSIFHGICKESRVRYYGNKGYRFIITCYSKSQLMDREKKYRAFQDTNMSYSEIIQEILVDYKTTENSKVEVLMNKKSEEKIKELIVQFDETDWEFLIRIASHLGLSIINTDKSVVCFGFLDNDEKKNEDMKYTNYEMIRDMKNILYKIFSTQV
;
A
#
# COMPACT_ATOMS: atom_id res chain seq x y z
N VAL A 1 7.97 6.30 6.57
CA VAL A 1 7.49 5.49 5.43
C VAL A 1 8.67 5.04 4.63
N ASN A 2 8.76 3.75 4.34
CA ASN A 2 9.79 3.15 3.51
C ASN A 2 9.13 2.50 2.30
N SER A 3 9.55 2.87 1.11
CA SER A 3 9.07 2.31 -0.16
C SER A 3 10.24 1.98 -1.07
N SER A 4 10.18 0.83 -1.73
CA SER A 4 11.14 0.42 -2.76
C SER A 4 10.44 -0.37 -3.85
N ALA A 5 11.08 -0.48 -5.01
CA ALA A 5 10.57 -1.28 -6.11
C ALA A 5 10.44 -2.75 -5.71
N ASN A 6 9.42 -3.42 -6.19
CA ASN A 6 9.10 -4.83 -5.93
C ASN A 6 8.89 -5.16 -4.44
N SER A 7 8.54 -4.16 -3.61
CA SER A 7 8.31 -4.34 -2.18
C SER A 7 7.03 -3.64 -1.75
N HIS A 8 6.44 -4.13 -0.67
CA HIS A 8 5.36 -3.40 -0.02
C HIS A 8 5.89 -2.12 0.63
N THR A 9 5.12 -1.05 0.56
CA THR A 9 5.45 0.16 1.33
C THR A 9 5.16 -0.10 2.79
N VAL A 10 6.12 0.22 3.65
CA VAL A 10 6.04 0.00 5.11
C VAL A 10 6.00 1.34 5.84
N LEU A 11 5.05 1.49 6.74
CA LEU A 11 4.95 2.59 7.70
C LEU A 11 5.20 2.06 9.10
N ASN A 12 6.20 2.61 9.79
CA ASN A 12 6.36 2.49 11.24
C ASN A 12 5.99 3.83 11.87
N LEU A 13 5.00 3.81 12.74
CA LEU A 13 4.50 5.01 13.42
C LEU A 13 4.49 4.79 14.93
N GLU A 14 4.97 5.78 15.65
CA GLU A 14 4.95 5.84 17.11
C GLU A 14 4.24 7.11 17.55
N LEU A 15 3.19 6.97 18.35
CA LEU A 15 2.37 8.07 18.87
C LEU A 15 2.43 8.09 20.38
N GLU A 16 2.78 9.24 20.96
CA GLU A 16 2.70 9.46 22.41
C GLU A 16 1.31 9.95 22.79
N PHE A 17 0.77 9.45 23.89
CA PHE A 17 -0.54 9.83 24.38
C PHE A 17 -0.63 9.82 25.91
N THR A 18 -1.61 10.56 26.43
CA THR A 18 -1.85 10.71 27.87
C THR A 18 -2.76 9.59 28.40
N ASP A 19 -2.84 9.49 29.74
CA ASP A 19 -3.75 8.55 30.41
C ASP A 19 -5.22 8.70 29.98
N GLU A 20 -5.66 9.94 29.74
CA GLU A 20 -7.03 10.23 29.28
C GLU A 20 -7.36 9.62 27.93
N GLN A 21 -6.36 9.48 27.07
CA GLN A 21 -6.49 8.92 25.71
C GLN A 21 -6.31 7.40 25.66
N LYS A 22 -5.85 6.79 26.76
CA LYS A 22 -5.51 5.37 26.86
C LYS A 22 -6.62 4.43 26.37
N GLY A 23 -7.86 4.70 26.77
CA GLY A 23 -9.01 3.87 26.40
C GLY A 23 -9.22 3.79 24.89
N LYS A 24 -9.03 4.91 24.18
CA LYS A 24 -9.16 4.99 22.73
C LYS A 24 -8.11 4.12 22.01
N TYR A 25 -6.85 4.21 22.41
CA TYR A 25 -5.77 3.45 21.77
C TYR A 25 -5.76 1.97 22.18
N ALA A 26 -6.19 1.65 23.40
CA ALA A 26 -6.34 0.28 23.83
C ALA A 26 -7.43 -0.47 23.04
N SER A 27 -8.55 0.18 22.71
CA SER A 27 -9.58 -0.42 21.87
C SER A 27 -9.12 -0.67 20.44
N ILE A 28 -8.35 0.24 19.86
CA ILE A 28 -7.78 0.07 18.51
C ILE A 28 -6.83 -1.13 18.46
N ASN A 29 -6.06 -1.36 19.54
CA ASN A 29 -5.11 -2.48 19.60
C ASN A 29 -5.78 -3.86 19.59
N GLN A 30 -7.10 -3.93 19.77
CA GLN A 30 -7.89 -5.16 19.72
C GLN A 30 -8.47 -5.45 18.33
N ILE A 31 -8.32 -4.52 17.41
CA ILE A 31 -8.86 -4.64 16.04
C ILE A 31 -7.76 -5.18 15.15
N GLU A 32 -8.04 -6.29 14.48
CA GLU A 32 -7.17 -6.86 13.46
C GLU A 32 -7.37 -6.15 12.11
N ASP A 33 -6.29 -5.97 11.35
CA ASP A 33 -6.32 -5.49 9.96
C ASP A 33 -7.07 -4.13 9.75
N PHE A 34 -6.96 -3.18 10.69
CA PHE A 34 -7.56 -1.87 10.49
C PHE A 34 -6.79 -1.03 9.46
N SER A 35 -7.54 -0.22 8.71
CA SER A 35 -6.97 0.69 7.71
C SER A 35 -6.34 1.92 8.36
N VAL A 36 -5.19 2.34 7.82
CA VAL A 36 -4.45 3.53 8.27
C VAL A 36 -4.23 4.45 7.09
N GLU A 37 -4.66 5.70 7.24
CA GLU A 37 -4.42 6.78 6.28
C GLU A 37 -3.67 7.92 6.96
N ILE A 38 -2.54 8.34 6.37
CA ILE A 38 -1.77 9.50 6.83
C ILE A 38 -1.76 10.55 5.73
N ASN A 39 -2.24 11.72 6.09
CA ASN A 39 -2.27 12.87 5.21
C ASN A 39 -1.49 14.03 5.85
N ALA A 40 -0.70 14.75 5.04
CA ALA A 40 -0.11 16.02 5.41
C ALA A 40 -1.06 17.16 5.02
N THR A 41 -1.09 18.19 5.85
CA THR A 41 -1.80 19.43 5.56
C THR A 41 -0.93 20.63 5.96
N GLN A 42 -1.03 21.72 5.19
CA GLN A 42 -0.27 22.95 5.50
C GLN A 42 -0.82 23.69 6.73
N SER A 43 -2.10 23.53 7.03
CA SER A 43 -2.74 24.08 8.23
C SER A 43 -3.94 23.22 8.62
N LEU A 44 -4.38 23.30 9.89
CA LEU A 44 -5.55 22.56 10.41
C LEU A 44 -6.83 22.85 9.63
N ASN A 45 -6.95 24.02 9.04
CA ASN A 45 -8.13 24.46 8.27
C ASN A 45 -7.94 24.31 6.76
N SER A 46 -6.80 23.76 6.31
CA SER A 46 -6.55 23.54 4.88
C SER A 46 -7.39 22.37 4.37
N GLN A 47 -8.11 22.58 3.27
CA GLN A 47 -8.80 21.52 2.56
C GLN A 47 -7.81 20.69 1.70
N ASN A 48 -6.64 21.24 1.40
CA ASN A 48 -5.63 20.57 0.62
C ASN A 48 -4.87 19.59 1.52
N LYS A 49 -5.11 18.30 1.29
CA LYS A 49 -4.44 17.19 1.95
C LYS A 49 -3.57 16.46 0.94
N THR A 50 -2.31 16.22 1.31
CA THR A 50 -1.41 15.38 0.53
C THR A 50 -1.32 14.03 1.22
N SER A 51 -1.66 12.94 0.52
CA SER A 51 -1.49 11.60 1.03
C SER A 51 -0.01 11.31 1.24
N ILE A 52 0.33 10.74 2.38
CA ILE A 52 1.68 10.26 2.70
C ILE A 52 1.70 8.73 2.71
N PHE A 53 0.63 8.13 3.19
CA PHE A 53 0.51 6.69 3.30
C PHE A 53 -0.96 6.29 3.41
N HIS A 54 -1.30 5.21 2.74
CA HIS A 54 -2.56 4.50 2.90
C HIS A 54 -2.28 3.00 2.89
N GLY A 55 -2.77 2.28 3.91
CA GLY A 55 -2.52 0.85 4.02
C GLY A 55 -3.27 0.19 5.18
N ILE A 56 -2.82 -0.99 5.55
CA ILE A 56 -3.38 -1.81 6.62
C ILE A 56 -2.37 -1.98 7.75
N CYS A 57 -2.86 -1.93 8.98
CA CYS A 57 -2.05 -2.21 10.16
C CYS A 57 -1.91 -3.74 10.33
N LYS A 58 -0.68 -4.19 10.48
CA LYS A 58 -0.34 -5.60 10.74
C LYS A 58 0.00 -5.85 12.19
N GLU A 59 0.66 -4.89 12.81
CA GLU A 59 1.07 -4.99 14.18
C GLU A 59 0.74 -3.70 14.91
N SER A 60 0.14 -3.82 16.07
CA SER A 60 -0.10 -2.72 16.97
C SER A 60 0.23 -3.10 18.40
N ARG A 61 0.78 -2.17 19.16
CA ARG A 61 1.09 -2.37 20.57
C ARG A 61 1.07 -1.07 21.34
N VAL A 62 0.59 -1.14 22.57
CA VAL A 62 0.67 -0.03 23.55
C VAL A 62 1.77 -0.35 24.55
N ARG A 63 2.65 0.59 24.79
CA ARG A 63 3.70 0.51 25.82
C ARG A 63 3.57 1.65 26.81
N TYR A 64 3.79 1.34 28.09
CA TYR A 64 3.89 2.32 29.17
C TYR A 64 5.34 2.67 29.44
N TYR A 65 5.63 3.96 29.54
CA TYR A 65 6.98 4.50 29.76
C TYR A 65 7.08 5.31 31.06
N GLY A 66 6.37 4.90 32.08
CA GLY A 66 6.38 5.59 33.39
C GLY A 66 5.88 7.02 33.28
N ASN A 67 6.64 7.97 33.84
CA ASN A 67 6.27 9.38 33.84
C ASN A 67 6.14 10.04 32.44
N LYS A 68 6.54 9.34 31.38
CA LYS A 68 6.42 9.82 29.99
C LYS A 68 5.09 9.41 29.34
N GLY A 69 4.21 8.73 30.07
CA GLY A 69 2.91 8.30 29.54
C GLY A 69 2.98 7.01 28.72
N TYR A 70 2.17 6.93 27.70
CA TYR A 70 2.02 5.75 26.84
C TYR A 70 2.48 6.05 25.42
N ARG A 71 2.90 4.98 24.72
CA ARG A 71 3.17 5.01 23.29
C ARG A 71 2.35 3.93 22.59
N PHE A 72 1.71 4.35 21.50
CA PHE A 72 1.06 3.46 20.55
C PHE A 72 2.00 3.31 19.36
N ILE A 73 2.45 2.07 19.14
CA ILE A 73 3.40 1.73 18.10
C ILE A 73 2.67 0.85 17.09
N ILE A 74 2.68 1.24 15.83
CA ILE A 74 2.05 0.48 14.75
C ILE A 74 3.02 0.26 13.59
N THR A 75 2.91 -0.93 12.98
CA THR A 75 3.55 -1.28 11.73
C THR A 75 2.47 -1.57 10.70
N CYS A 76 2.45 -0.78 9.65
CA CYS A 76 1.46 -0.88 8.58
C CYS A 76 2.13 -1.15 7.25
N TYR A 77 1.40 -1.81 6.35
CA TYR A 77 1.83 -2.11 5.00
C TYR A 77 0.83 -1.57 3.99
N SER A 78 1.31 -1.24 2.78
CA SER A 78 0.43 -0.96 1.65
C SER A 78 -0.54 -2.12 1.40
N LYS A 79 -1.70 -1.84 0.79
CA LYS A 79 -2.73 -2.86 0.51
C LYS A 79 -2.23 -4.02 -0.35
N SER A 80 -1.14 -3.82 -1.09
CA SER A 80 -0.48 -4.90 -1.84
C SER A 80 -0.09 -6.11 -0.97
N GLN A 81 0.09 -5.92 0.35
CA GLN A 81 0.32 -7.00 1.31
C GLN A 81 -0.83 -8.01 1.36
N LEU A 82 -2.04 -7.63 0.94
CA LEU A 82 -3.17 -8.56 0.86
C LEU A 82 -2.92 -9.68 -0.15
N MET A 83 -2.15 -9.38 -1.20
CA MET A 83 -1.79 -10.33 -2.26
C MET A 83 -0.65 -11.28 -1.86
N ASP A 84 -0.03 -11.05 -0.70
CA ASP A 84 1.11 -11.83 -0.20
C ASP A 84 0.74 -12.75 0.97
N ARG A 85 -0.56 -13.08 1.11
CA ARG A 85 -1.07 -13.88 2.23
C ARG A 85 -1.08 -15.37 1.97
N GLU A 86 -1.41 -15.77 0.75
CA GLU A 86 -1.65 -17.16 0.38
C GLU A 86 -0.95 -17.53 -0.91
N LYS A 87 -0.34 -18.69 -0.93
CA LYS A 87 0.25 -19.28 -2.13
C LYS A 87 -0.84 -19.91 -2.99
N LYS A 88 -0.74 -19.74 -4.30
CA LYS A 88 -1.75 -20.17 -5.25
C LYS A 88 -1.16 -20.99 -6.39
N TYR A 89 -2.06 -21.65 -7.11
CA TYR A 89 -1.76 -22.53 -8.24
C TYR A 89 -2.69 -22.20 -9.37
N ARG A 90 -2.18 -21.58 -10.45
CA ARG A 90 -2.92 -21.24 -11.67
C ARG A 90 -2.09 -21.54 -12.90
N ALA A 91 -2.75 -21.83 -14.02
CA ALA A 91 -2.09 -22.05 -15.30
C ALA A 91 -2.79 -21.26 -16.41
N PHE A 92 -2.04 -20.40 -17.08
CA PHE A 92 -2.50 -19.55 -18.18
C PHE A 92 -1.94 -20.13 -19.48
N GLN A 93 -2.78 -20.90 -20.21
CA GLN A 93 -2.39 -21.69 -21.37
C GLN A 93 -2.70 -20.99 -22.69
N ASP A 94 -3.66 -20.08 -22.72
CA ASP A 94 -4.04 -19.37 -23.94
C ASP A 94 -3.00 -18.29 -24.26
N THR A 95 -2.17 -18.57 -25.24
CA THR A 95 -1.13 -17.65 -25.71
C THR A 95 -1.69 -16.38 -26.38
N ASN A 96 -2.99 -16.28 -26.62
CA ASN A 96 -3.63 -15.04 -27.06
C ASN A 96 -3.96 -14.09 -25.91
N MET A 97 -3.95 -14.56 -24.65
CA MET A 97 -4.09 -13.69 -23.49
C MET A 97 -2.93 -12.68 -23.43
N SER A 98 -3.27 -11.49 -22.97
CA SER A 98 -2.28 -10.49 -22.60
C SER A 98 -1.88 -10.61 -21.13
N TYR A 99 -0.74 -10.04 -20.77
CA TYR A 99 -0.36 -9.94 -19.35
C TYR A 99 -1.39 -9.12 -18.54
N SER A 100 -2.03 -8.11 -19.16
CA SER A 100 -3.09 -7.32 -18.50
C SER A 100 -4.30 -8.17 -18.15
N GLU A 101 -4.71 -9.11 -19.02
CA GLU A 101 -5.80 -10.04 -18.73
C GLU A 101 -5.48 -10.98 -17.58
N ILE A 102 -4.24 -11.50 -17.52
CA ILE A 102 -3.77 -12.32 -16.39
C ILE A 102 -3.83 -11.52 -15.08
N ILE A 103 -3.30 -10.28 -15.08
CA ILE A 103 -3.33 -9.41 -13.91
C ILE A 103 -4.77 -9.13 -13.47
N GLN A 104 -5.68 -8.86 -14.41
CA GLN A 104 -7.10 -8.64 -14.09
C GLN A 104 -7.76 -9.86 -13.48
N GLU A 105 -7.47 -11.07 -13.98
CA GLU A 105 -7.97 -12.33 -13.41
C GLU A 105 -7.54 -12.50 -11.95
N ILE A 106 -6.28 -12.22 -11.64
CA ILE A 106 -5.76 -12.25 -10.27
C ILE A 106 -6.50 -11.25 -9.38
N LEU A 107 -6.75 -10.04 -9.89
CA LEU A 107 -7.37 -8.96 -9.12
C LEU A 107 -8.84 -9.20 -8.79
N VAL A 108 -9.52 -10.16 -9.41
CA VAL A 108 -10.91 -10.52 -9.08
C VAL A 108 -11.02 -10.88 -7.59
N ASP A 109 -10.03 -11.57 -7.03
CA ASP A 109 -10.01 -12.00 -5.63
C ASP A 109 -9.92 -10.81 -4.63
N TYR A 110 -9.52 -9.62 -5.11
CA TYR A 110 -9.25 -8.42 -4.29
C TYR A 110 -10.24 -7.27 -4.52
N LYS A 111 -11.41 -7.56 -5.09
CA LYS A 111 -12.45 -6.53 -5.40
C LYS A 111 -13.61 -6.50 -4.42
N THR A 112 -13.63 -7.37 -3.40
CA THR A 112 -14.83 -7.71 -2.63
C THR A 112 -15.27 -6.63 -1.63
N THR A 113 -14.38 -5.82 -1.10
CA THR A 113 -14.72 -4.73 -0.16
C THR A 113 -13.84 -3.52 -0.41
N GLU A 114 -14.30 -2.33 -0.03
CA GLU A 114 -13.55 -1.07 -0.22
C GLU A 114 -12.19 -1.09 0.51
N ASN A 115 -12.12 -1.79 1.65
CA ASN A 115 -10.89 -1.92 2.43
C ASN A 115 -9.92 -2.97 1.89
N SER A 116 -10.43 -4.02 1.23
CA SER A 116 -9.61 -5.07 0.59
C SER A 116 -9.31 -4.80 -0.88
N LYS A 117 -9.89 -3.74 -1.46
CA LYS A 117 -9.66 -3.40 -2.86
C LYS A 117 -8.20 -3.02 -3.09
N VAL A 118 -7.53 -3.80 -3.95
CA VAL A 118 -6.21 -3.48 -4.48
C VAL A 118 -6.40 -2.87 -5.87
N GLU A 119 -5.89 -1.66 -6.06
CA GLU A 119 -5.90 -1.00 -7.35
C GLU A 119 -4.57 -1.20 -8.04
N VAL A 120 -4.61 -1.51 -9.33
CA VAL A 120 -3.42 -1.72 -10.15
C VAL A 120 -3.49 -0.81 -11.38
N LEU A 121 -2.43 -0.04 -11.60
CA LEU A 121 -2.22 0.71 -12.83
C LEU A 121 -1.21 -0.04 -13.69
N MET A 122 -1.60 -0.34 -14.92
CA MET A 122 -0.80 -1.12 -15.84
C MET A 122 -0.11 -0.25 -16.88
N ASN A 123 1.14 -0.57 -17.19
CA ASN A 123 1.87 0.01 -18.30
C ASN A 123 1.37 -0.58 -19.64
N LYS A 124 1.54 0.14 -20.75
CA LYS A 124 1.17 -0.33 -22.09
C LYS A 124 1.80 -1.67 -22.48
N LYS A 125 2.99 -1.97 -21.97
CA LYS A 125 3.63 -3.27 -22.18
C LYS A 125 2.80 -4.44 -21.64
N SER A 126 1.92 -4.20 -20.68
CA SER A 126 1.03 -5.24 -20.16
C SER A 126 0.01 -5.75 -21.18
N GLU A 127 -0.22 -5.00 -22.28
CA GLU A 127 -1.04 -5.43 -23.39
C GLU A 127 -0.33 -6.45 -24.33
N GLU A 128 0.98 -6.70 -24.12
CA GLU A 128 1.68 -7.75 -24.85
C GLU A 128 1.07 -9.11 -24.51
N LYS A 129 0.97 -9.95 -25.55
CA LYS A 129 0.49 -11.32 -25.39
C LYS A 129 1.56 -12.21 -24.77
N ILE A 130 1.10 -13.16 -23.95
CA ILE A 130 1.99 -14.22 -23.49
C ILE A 130 2.39 -15.10 -24.69
N LYS A 131 3.65 -15.49 -24.74
CA LYS A 131 4.18 -16.28 -25.87
C LYS A 131 4.24 -17.77 -25.57
N GLU A 132 4.06 -18.10 -24.31
CA GLU A 132 4.21 -19.45 -23.78
C GLU A 132 3.31 -19.63 -22.54
N LEU A 133 3.15 -20.88 -22.11
CA LEU A 133 2.46 -21.22 -20.88
C LEU A 133 3.07 -20.47 -19.69
N ILE A 134 2.24 -19.76 -18.95
CA ILE A 134 2.63 -19.15 -17.67
C ILE A 134 1.93 -19.89 -16.55
N VAL A 135 2.69 -20.31 -15.55
CA VAL A 135 2.18 -21.04 -14.38
C VAL A 135 2.54 -20.27 -13.11
N GLN A 136 1.55 -20.04 -12.26
CA GLN A 136 1.76 -19.68 -10.86
C GLN A 136 1.80 -21.00 -10.07
N PHE A 137 2.92 -21.31 -9.45
CA PHE A 137 3.09 -22.55 -8.72
C PHE A 137 3.78 -22.29 -7.38
N ASP A 138 3.05 -22.53 -6.27
CA ASP A 138 3.52 -22.29 -4.91
C ASP A 138 4.05 -20.87 -4.67
N GLU A 139 3.43 -19.89 -5.36
CA GLU A 139 3.73 -18.45 -5.28
C GLU A 139 2.51 -17.70 -4.73
N THR A 140 2.76 -16.64 -3.97
CA THR A 140 1.70 -15.66 -3.65
C THR A 140 1.32 -14.86 -4.90
N ASP A 141 0.17 -14.19 -4.88
CA ASP A 141 -0.22 -13.32 -5.98
C ASP A 141 0.76 -12.15 -6.14
N TRP A 142 1.35 -11.68 -5.04
CA TRP A 142 2.37 -10.63 -5.08
C TRP A 142 3.67 -11.10 -5.73
N GLU A 143 4.19 -12.25 -5.33
CA GLU A 143 5.39 -12.85 -5.95
C GLU A 143 5.17 -13.10 -7.45
N PHE A 144 3.99 -13.62 -7.81
CA PHE A 144 3.62 -13.86 -9.19
C PHE A 144 3.56 -12.56 -10.01
N LEU A 145 2.96 -11.49 -9.47
CA LEU A 145 2.92 -10.18 -10.16
C LEU A 145 4.31 -9.58 -10.35
N ILE A 146 5.22 -9.74 -9.38
CA ILE A 146 6.63 -9.32 -9.53
C ILE A 146 7.28 -10.07 -10.68
N ARG A 147 7.05 -11.38 -10.79
CA ARG A 147 7.59 -12.20 -11.89
C ARG A 147 7.00 -11.79 -13.24
N ILE A 148 5.69 -11.53 -13.32
CA ILE A 148 5.03 -10.98 -14.52
C ILE A 148 5.65 -9.64 -14.92
N ALA A 149 5.86 -8.73 -13.97
CA ALA A 149 6.52 -7.45 -14.24
C ALA A 149 7.94 -7.66 -14.80
N SER A 150 8.68 -8.60 -14.23
CA SER A 150 10.03 -8.95 -14.71
C SER A 150 10.04 -9.46 -16.15
N HIS A 151 9.05 -10.27 -16.57
CA HIS A 151 8.92 -10.70 -17.98
C HIS A 151 8.76 -9.51 -18.94
N LEU A 152 8.13 -8.45 -18.49
CA LEU A 152 7.92 -7.21 -19.24
C LEU A 152 9.11 -6.23 -19.15
N GLY A 153 10.14 -6.56 -18.35
CA GLY A 153 11.24 -5.64 -18.04
C GLY A 153 10.80 -4.46 -17.21
N LEU A 154 9.78 -4.63 -16.36
CA LEU A 154 9.21 -3.62 -15.48
C LEU A 154 9.47 -3.96 -14.01
N SER A 155 9.33 -2.97 -13.14
CA SER A 155 9.28 -3.12 -11.70
C SER A 155 7.90 -2.72 -11.18
N ILE A 156 7.50 -3.26 -10.04
CA ILE A 156 6.28 -2.87 -9.37
C ILE A 156 6.59 -1.80 -8.31
N ILE A 157 5.77 -0.76 -8.25
CA ILE A 157 5.91 0.34 -7.29
C ILE A 157 4.56 0.56 -6.61
N ASN A 158 4.57 0.71 -5.29
CA ASN A 158 3.38 1.13 -4.54
C ASN A 158 3.38 2.65 -4.38
N THR A 159 2.26 3.29 -4.70
CA THR A 159 2.06 4.73 -4.44
C THR A 159 1.69 4.97 -2.97
N ASP A 160 1.72 6.23 -2.56
CA ASP A 160 1.25 6.73 -1.26
C ASP A 160 -0.24 6.42 -0.99
N LYS A 161 -1.05 6.25 -2.04
CA LYS A 161 -2.46 5.85 -1.97
C LYS A 161 -2.68 4.33 -2.01
N SER A 162 -1.60 3.56 -1.91
CA SER A 162 -1.64 2.08 -2.00
C SER A 162 -2.11 1.53 -3.36
N VAL A 163 -1.89 2.27 -4.42
CA VAL A 163 -2.08 1.80 -5.79
C VAL A 163 -0.80 1.12 -6.25
N VAL A 164 -0.94 -0.05 -6.84
CA VAL A 164 0.18 -0.84 -7.41
C VAL A 164 0.39 -0.39 -8.85
N CYS A 165 1.58 0.07 -9.19
CA CYS A 165 1.94 0.50 -10.55
C CYS A 165 2.94 -0.46 -11.18
N PHE A 166 2.64 -0.94 -12.38
CA PHE A 166 3.57 -1.69 -13.22
C PHE A 166 4.45 -0.73 -14.02
N GLY A 167 5.66 -0.49 -13.55
CA GLY A 167 6.60 0.46 -14.15
C GLY A 167 6.12 1.91 -14.05
N PHE A 168 6.79 2.78 -14.78
CA PHE A 168 6.33 4.15 -14.97
C PHE A 168 5.27 4.19 -16.07
N LEU A 169 4.21 4.95 -15.88
CA LEU A 169 3.19 5.15 -16.90
C LEU A 169 3.74 6.11 -17.98
N ASP A 170 3.58 5.74 -19.25
CA ASP A 170 4.15 6.52 -20.39
C ASP A 170 3.66 7.98 -20.48
N ASN A 171 2.59 8.33 -19.76
CA ASN A 171 2.08 9.71 -19.71
C ASN A 171 2.79 10.60 -18.69
N ASP A 172 3.77 10.08 -17.96
CA ASP A 172 4.39 10.78 -16.85
C ASP A 172 5.60 11.64 -17.24
N GLU A 173 6.02 11.67 -18.51
CA GLU A 173 7.02 12.63 -18.94
C GLU A 173 6.61 14.10 -18.67
N LYS A 174 5.31 14.41 -18.68
CA LYS A 174 4.77 15.73 -18.30
C LYS A 174 4.38 15.85 -16.81
N LYS A 175 4.17 14.72 -16.10
CA LYS A 175 3.86 14.71 -14.66
C LYS A 175 5.09 14.53 -13.77
N ASN A 176 6.26 14.23 -14.34
CA ASN A 176 7.52 14.19 -13.60
C ASN A 176 7.90 15.52 -12.93
N GLU A 177 7.27 16.64 -13.29
CA GLU A 177 7.41 17.89 -12.55
C GLU A 177 6.60 17.88 -11.24
N ASP A 178 5.52 17.10 -11.15
CA ASP A 178 4.66 17.00 -9.93
C ASP A 178 5.04 15.82 -9.03
N MET A 179 5.72 14.79 -9.55
CA MET A 179 6.43 13.79 -8.75
C MET A 179 7.84 14.27 -8.40
N LYS A 180 8.00 15.54 -8.12
CA LYS A 180 9.14 15.96 -7.32
C LYS A 180 9.05 15.17 -6.03
N TYR A 181 10.04 14.26 -5.84
CA TYR A 181 10.35 13.73 -4.53
C TYR A 181 10.16 14.88 -3.56
N THR A 182 9.14 14.78 -2.73
CA THR A 182 8.96 15.74 -1.65
C THR A 182 10.18 15.52 -0.80
N ASN A 183 11.19 16.37 -0.96
CA ASN A 183 12.41 16.29 -0.21
C ASN A 183 12.01 16.15 1.26
N TYR A 184 12.64 15.29 2.01
CA TYR A 184 12.44 15.13 3.44
C TYR A 184 12.44 16.47 4.20
N GLU A 185 13.04 17.51 3.62
CA GLU A 185 13.02 18.88 4.10
C GLU A 185 11.63 19.54 4.04
N MET A 186 10.76 19.19 3.07
CA MET A 186 9.39 19.70 3.03
C MET A 186 8.50 19.13 4.14
N ILE A 187 8.79 17.91 4.60
CA ILE A 187 8.09 17.32 5.76
C ILE A 187 8.46 18.05 7.06
N ARG A 188 9.63 18.65 7.12
CA ARG A 188 10.11 19.39 8.29
C ARG A 188 9.33 20.69 8.53
N ASP A 189 8.78 21.29 7.49
CA ASP A 189 7.95 22.51 7.59
C ASP A 189 6.45 22.23 7.71
N MET A 190 6.01 20.97 7.58
CA MET A 190 4.62 20.57 7.80
C MET A 190 4.32 20.55 9.31
N LYS A 191 3.68 21.59 9.79
CA LYS A 191 3.38 21.76 11.23
C LYS A 191 2.30 20.82 11.75
N ASN A 192 1.55 20.10 10.88
CA ASN A 192 0.45 19.23 11.30
C ASN A 192 0.32 18.02 10.39
N ILE A 193 0.54 16.84 10.95
CA ILE A 193 0.20 15.55 10.34
C ILE A 193 -1.15 15.13 10.92
N LEU A 194 -2.18 15.05 10.06
CA LEU A 194 -3.47 14.48 10.42
C LEU A 194 -3.49 13.00 10.00
N TYR A 195 -3.67 12.12 10.97
CA TYR A 195 -3.90 10.71 10.73
C TYR A 195 -5.35 10.34 11.04
N LYS A 196 -5.88 9.45 10.24
CA LYS A 196 -7.21 8.90 10.44
C LYS A 196 -7.08 7.37 10.47
N ILE A 197 -7.41 6.79 11.60
CA ILE A 197 -7.47 5.34 11.78
C ILE A 197 -8.94 4.95 11.65
N PHE A 198 -9.25 4.13 10.65
CA PHE A 198 -10.58 3.57 10.46
C PHE A 198 -10.59 2.14 10.97
N SER A 199 -11.40 1.86 11.96
CA SER A 199 -11.80 0.49 12.26
C SER A 199 -12.98 0.13 11.38
N THR A 200 -12.88 -0.90 10.59
CA THR A 200 -14.03 -1.59 10.02
C THR A 200 -14.60 -2.48 11.10
N GLN A 201 -15.78 -2.14 11.59
CA GLN A 201 -16.63 -3.15 12.19
C GLN A 201 -17.12 -4.06 11.06
N VAL A 202 -16.79 -5.36 11.18
CA VAL A 202 -17.41 -6.44 10.40
C VAL A 202 -18.80 -6.69 10.98
#